data_b6a76c91fe6fce7f60a22a568cd50004
#
_entry.id   b6a76c91fe6fce7f60a22a568cd50004
#
_cell.length_a   1.000
_cell.length_b   1.000
_cell.length_c   1.000
_cell.angle_alpha   90.00
_cell.angle_beta   90.00
_cell.angle_gamma   90.00
#
_symmetry.space_group_name_H-M   'P 1'
#
loop_
_entity.id
_entity.type
_entity.pdbx_description
1 polymer ?
#
loop_
_entity_poly.entity_id
_entity_poly.type
_entity_poly.pdbx_seq_one_letter_code
_entity_poly.pdbx_strand_id
1 'polypeptide(L)'
;MQAKDYIIEKLPLTLRNNKNDDGTLIGLPYPYTVPCAEGMFNEIYYWDTYFANKAFFALGQAEQAENNVKNILYLIDKYGFMPNGNRTYYTKQSQPPYAALMVDDVFNANGNLNFLKEAFEKLKKEYRFWMTRRVAPNGLNNYGCDRTVQDCINMYNGCVARRIGIDDSRNAGEAGKHYFAECESGWDFSPRFEGYCIHFNPVDLNSNLYLYEKLFAKYEVILGEGNGSEWEERAQARAKSINELMWDSNAGVYKDYNYVTGKLSGIVSAASFQPYFVGLAELEQIEGLVKLLNLLEGEWGIFATQPTDKKYQWAFPNIWAPCQYAAVEGLRRNGFEKDAGRIAEKYIALSDKNFAKYGKLFEKYNGVTGGIDAASEYDTPEMLGWTAGVYMHFKQ
;
A
#
# COMPACT_ATOMS: atom_id res chain seq x y z
N MET A 1 4.33 17.60 -25.49
CA MET A 1 3.34 17.01 -24.54
C MET A 1 3.95 17.03 -23.15
N GLN A 2 3.22 17.44 -22.14
CA GLN A 2 3.65 17.33 -20.73
C GLN A 2 3.17 16.00 -20.14
N ALA A 3 3.77 15.56 -19.02
CA ALA A 3 3.34 14.30 -18.38
C ALA A 3 1.85 14.31 -17.99
N LYS A 4 1.31 15.46 -17.57
CA LYS A 4 -0.13 15.62 -17.30
C LYS A 4 -1.00 15.34 -18.55
N ASP A 5 -0.64 15.90 -19.71
CA ASP A 5 -1.39 15.70 -20.95
C ASP A 5 -1.36 14.23 -21.39
N TYR A 6 -0.20 13.60 -21.23
CA TYR A 6 -0.01 12.17 -21.51
C TYR A 6 -0.90 11.31 -20.59
N ILE A 7 -0.97 11.63 -19.29
CA ILE A 7 -1.86 10.91 -18.36
C ILE A 7 -3.32 11.04 -18.82
N ILE A 8 -3.77 12.24 -19.14
CA ILE A 8 -5.15 12.49 -19.60
C ILE A 8 -5.46 11.67 -20.87
N GLU A 9 -4.52 11.61 -21.81
CA GLU A 9 -4.69 10.87 -23.08
C GLU A 9 -4.67 9.34 -22.86
N LYS A 10 -3.77 8.84 -21.99
CA LYS A 10 -3.47 7.40 -21.91
C LYS A 10 -4.22 6.68 -20.78
N LEU A 11 -4.66 7.39 -19.75
CA LEU A 11 -5.39 6.79 -18.63
C LEU A 11 -6.62 5.96 -19.06
N PRO A 12 -7.42 6.38 -20.09
CA PRO A 12 -8.52 5.56 -20.61
C PRO A 12 -8.08 4.20 -21.18
N LEU A 13 -6.83 4.04 -21.58
CA LEU A 13 -6.32 2.76 -22.09
C LEU A 13 -6.10 1.72 -20.97
N THR A 14 -6.12 2.13 -19.71
CA THR A 14 -6.07 1.22 -18.57
C THR A 14 -7.43 0.59 -18.25
N LEU A 15 -8.52 1.05 -18.86
CA LEU A 15 -9.87 0.54 -18.63
C LEU A 15 -10.04 -0.87 -19.19
N ARG A 16 -10.71 -1.72 -18.39
CA ARG A 16 -11.11 -3.09 -18.73
C ARG A 16 -12.58 -3.29 -18.39
N ASN A 17 -13.24 -4.19 -19.11
CA ASN A 17 -14.66 -4.54 -18.86
C ASN A 17 -14.88 -6.03 -19.11
N ASN A 18 -14.39 -6.87 -18.23
CA ASN A 18 -14.48 -8.32 -18.28
C ASN A 18 -15.51 -8.81 -17.25
N LYS A 19 -16.76 -9.01 -17.64
CA LYS A 19 -17.84 -9.44 -16.74
C LYS A 19 -17.81 -10.92 -16.42
N ASN A 20 -17.20 -11.73 -17.27
CA ASN A 20 -17.10 -13.18 -17.11
C ASN A 20 -15.67 -13.60 -16.80
N ASP A 21 -15.53 -14.73 -16.11
CA ASP A 21 -14.23 -15.35 -15.89
C ASP A 21 -13.62 -15.77 -17.24
N ASP A 22 -12.30 -15.57 -17.37
CA ASP A 22 -11.51 -15.95 -18.54
C ASP A 22 -10.16 -16.52 -18.12
N GLY A 23 -9.98 -17.83 -18.25
CA GLY A 23 -8.80 -18.55 -17.76
C GLY A 23 -8.60 -18.34 -16.26
N THR A 24 -7.54 -17.65 -15.89
CA THR A 24 -7.28 -17.29 -14.48
C THR A 24 -7.89 -15.95 -14.07
N LEU A 25 -8.35 -15.13 -15.02
CA LEU A 25 -8.96 -13.84 -14.73
C LEU A 25 -10.36 -14.02 -14.17
N ILE A 26 -10.61 -13.40 -13.02
CA ILE A 26 -11.93 -13.39 -12.38
C ILE A 26 -12.72 -12.21 -12.94
N GLY A 27 -13.91 -12.48 -13.48
CA GLY A 27 -14.82 -11.47 -14.03
C GLY A 27 -15.33 -10.52 -12.96
N LEU A 28 -15.51 -9.26 -13.34
CA LEU A 28 -15.91 -8.16 -12.46
C LEU A 28 -17.16 -7.46 -12.99
N PRO A 29 -18.12 -7.08 -12.13
CA PRO A 29 -19.42 -6.57 -12.58
C PRO A 29 -19.35 -5.15 -13.20
N TYR A 30 -18.34 -4.35 -12.88
CA TYR A 30 -18.20 -2.97 -13.35
C TYR A 30 -16.93 -2.81 -14.18
N PRO A 31 -16.82 -1.75 -15.04
CA PRO A 31 -15.54 -1.37 -15.64
C PRO A 31 -14.50 -1.09 -14.56
N TYR A 32 -13.26 -1.51 -14.78
CA TYR A 32 -12.16 -1.35 -13.83
C TYR A 32 -10.87 -0.94 -14.51
N THR A 33 -9.93 -0.45 -13.74
CA THR A 33 -8.62 -0.03 -14.25
C THR A 33 -7.52 -1.00 -13.84
N VAL A 34 -6.52 -1.12 -14.70
CA VAL A 34 -5.31 -1.89 -14.47
C VAL A 34 -4.10 -0.95 -14.41
N PRO A 35 -2.99 -1.33 -13.74
CA PRO A 35 -1.82 -0.45 -13.59
C PRO A 35 -1.17 -0.05 -14.92
N CYS A 36 -1.10 -0.95 -15.89
CA CYS A 36 -0.46 -0.71 -17.16
C CYS A 36 -1.49 -0.71 -18.32
N ALA A 37 -1.32 0.22 -19.28
CA ALA A 37 -2.17 0.25 -20.47
C ALA A 37 -1.93 -0.99 -21.35
N GLU A 38 -0.67 -1.43 -21.44
CA GLU A 38 -0.21 -2.57 -22.23
C GLU A 38 0.84 -3.39 -21.44
N GLY A 39 1.05 -4.63 -21.83
CA GLY A 39 2.10 -5.50 -21.29
C GLY A 39 1.75 -6.17 -19.98
N MET A 40 2.46 -5.83 -18.91
CA MET A 40 2.31 -6.42 -17.57
C MET A 40 1.10 -5.84 -16.82
N PHE A 41 0.70 -6.50 -15.72
CA PHE A 41 -0.31 -6.03 -14.77
C PHE A 41 -1.68 -5.72 -15.40
N ASN A 42 -2.28 -6.74 -16.01
CA ASN A 42 -3.61 -6.66 -16.66
C ASN A 42 -4.77 -6.99 -15.71
N GLU A 43 -4.55 -6.94 -14.41
CA GLU A 43 -5.51 -7.19 -13.35
C GLU A 43 -5.82 -5.90 -12.58
N ILE A 44 -6.97 -5.84 -11.90
CA ILE A 44 -7.15 -4.89 -10.80
C ILE A 44 -6.34 -5.41 -9.62
N TYR A 45 -5.47 -4.58 -9.06
CA TYR A 45 -4.71 -4.87 -7.84
C TYR A 45 -5.26 -4.07 -6.68
N TYR A 46 -5.16 -4.62 -5.46
CA TYR A 46 -5.84 -4.08 -4.31
C TYR A 46 -5.36 -2.66 -3.95
N TRP A 47 -4.18 -2.55 -3.31
CA TRP A 47 -3.72 -1.26 -2.81
C TRP A 47 -3.35 -0.27 -3.92
N ASP A 48 -2.90 -0.78 -5.09
CA ASP A 48 -2.63 0.02 -6.29
C ASP A 48 -3.82 0.86 -6.69
N THR A 49 -5.01 0.28 -6.59
CA THR A 49 -6.28 0.94 -6.95
C THR A 49 -6.54 2.19 -6.11
N TYR A 50 -6.14 2.20 -4.82
CA TYR A 50 -6.28 3.39 -3.98
C TYR A 50 -5.52 4.58 -4.57
N PHE A 51 -4.26 4.37 -4.92
CA PHE A 51 -3.41 5.43 -5.47
C PHE A 51 -3.83 5.78 -6.90
N ALA A 52 -4.17 4.80 -7.73
CA ALA A 52 -4.66 5.02 -9.10
C ALA A 52 -5.94 5.86 -9.12
N ASN A 53 -6.86 5.64 -8.18
CA ASN A 53 -8.11 6.40 -8.06
C ASN A 53 -7.87 7.90 -7.84
N LYS A 54 -6.72 8.31 -7.31
CA LYS A 54 -6.38 9.74 -7.13
C LYS A 54 -6.33 10.49 -8.47
N ALA A 55 -5.91 9.83 -9.57
CA ALA A 55 -5.97 10.44 -10.89
C ALA A 55 -7.42 10.69 -11.34
N PHE A 56 -8.32 9.74 -11.10
CA PHE A 56 -9.73 9.88 -11.49
C PHE A 56 -10.42 10.98 -10.70
N PHE A 57 -10.17 11.09 -9.40
CA PHE A 57 -10.69 12.22 -8.61
C PHE A 57 -10.11 13.56 -9.09
N ALA A 58 -8.81 13.64 -9.36
CA ALA A 58 -8.17 14.85 -9.87
C ALA A 58 -8.69 15.30 -11.24
N LEU A 59 -9.20 14.36 -12.04
CA LEU A 59 -9.78 14.62 -13.37
C LEU A 59 -11.31 14.81 -13.35
N GLY A 60 -11.96 14.77 -12.18
CA GLY A 60 -13.42 14.86 -12.07
C GLY A 60 -14.16 13.60 -12.57
N GLN A 61 -13.48 12.47 -12.64
CA GLN A 61 -14.01 11.18 -13.11
C GLN A 61 -14.31 10.24 -11.92
N ALA A 62 -14.95 10.75 -10.88
CA ALA A 62 -15.25 10.04 -9.64
C ALA A 62 -16.07 8.75 -9.87
N GLU A 63 -16.89 8.68 -10.93
CA GLU A 63 -17.64 7.48 -11.30
C GLU A 63 -16.72 6.27 -11.57
N GLN A 64 -15.58 6.49 -12.26
CA GLN A 64 -14.64 5.39 -12.51
C GLN A 64 -13.95 4.95 -11.22
N ALA A 65 -13.59 5.86 -10.33
CA ALA A 65 -13.08 5.52 -9.01
C ALA A 65 -14.10 4.71 -8.21
N GLU A 66 -15.37 5.08 -8.24
CA GLU A 66 -16.48 4.34 -7.60
C GLU A 66 -16.63 2.94 -8.21
N ASN A 67 -16.53 2.79 -9.53
CA ASN A 67 -16.59 1.49 -10.20
C ASN A 67 -15.44 0.56 -9.77
N ASN A 68 -14.23 1.09 -9.65
CA ASN A 68 -13.09 0.35 -9.11
C ASN A 68 -13.38 -0.14 -7.68
N VAL A 69 -13.90 0.75 -6.82
CA VAL A 69 -14.22 0.40 -5.43
C VAL A 69 -15.34 -0.63 -5.33
N LYS A 70 -16.37 -0.52 -6.17
CA LYS A 70 -17.45 -1.53 -6.24
C LYS A 70 -16.91 -2.91 -6.63
N ASN A 71 -15.93 -2.99 -7.50
CA ASN A 71 -15.28 -4.26 -7.86
C ASN A 71 -14.43 -4.82 -6.70
N ILE A 72 -13.70 -3.98 -5.97
CA ILE A 72 -13.00 -4.36 -4.73
C ILE A 72 -14.00 -4.95 -3.73
N LEU A 73 -15.11 -4.23 -3.49
CA LEU A 73 -16.17 -4.68 -2.58
C LEU A 73 -16.87 -5.97 -3.03
N TYR A 74 -17.02 -6.19 -4.34
CA TYR A 74 -17.51 -7.44 -4.90
C TYR A 74 -16.57 -8.62 -4.57
N LEU A 75 -15.26 -8.43 -4.71
CA LEU A 75 -14.28 -9.47 -4.40
C LEU A 75 -14.21 -9.73 -2.89
N ILE A 76 -14.29 -8.71 -2.05
CA ILE A 76 -14.39 -8.86 -0.59
C ILE A 76 -15.65 -9.66 -0.22
N ASP A 77 -16.79 -9.37 -0.83
CA ASP A 77 -18.04 -10.10 -0.57
C ASP A 77 -17.94 -11.58 -0.96
N LYS A 78 -17.29 -11.86 -2.09
CA LYS A 78 -17.12 -13.21 -2.64
C LYS A 78 -16.14 -14.07 -1.83
N TYR A 79 -15.03 -13.49 -1.36
CA TYR A 79 -13.93 -14.24 -0.73
C TYR A 79 -13.79 -14.01 0.78
N GLY A 80 -14.49 -13.03 1.35
CA GLY A 80 -14.36 -12.60 2.75
C GLY A 80 -13.17 -11.67 3.00
N PHE A 81 -12.37 -11.39 1.97
CA PHE A 81 -11.26 -10.44 1.96
C PHE A 81 -10.98 -10.03 0.50
N MET A 82 -10.25 -8.94 0.29
CA MET A 82 -9.80 -8.58 -1.04
C MET A 82 -8.56 -9.41 -1.41
N PRO A 83 -8.62 -10.28 -2.45
CA PRO A 83 -7.41 -10.89 -2.99
C PRO A 83 -6.41 -9.84 -3.49
N ASN A 84 -5.14 -10.22 -3.59
CA ASN A 84 -4.08 -9.35 -4.15
C ASN A 84 -4.50 -8.71 -5.49
N GLY A 85 -5.19 -9.46 -6.35
CA GLY A 85 -5.78 -9.00 -7.59
C GLY A 85 -6.84 -10.00 -8.09
N ASN A 86 -7.56 -9.66 -9.18
CA ASN A 86 -8.63 -10.49 -9.71
C ASN A 86 -8.14 -11.66 -10.57
N ARG A 87 -7.20 -12.46 -10.03
CA ARG A 87 -6.77 -13.74 -10.60
C ARG A 87 -6.96 -14.90 -9.63
N THR A 88 -7.28 -16.07 -10.14
CA THR A 88 -7.51 -17.25 -9.29
C THR A 88 -6.28 -17.63 -8.45
N TYR A 89 -5.08 -17.40 -8.96
CA TYR A 89 -3.85 -17.66 -8.20
C TYR A 89 -3.56 -16.63 -7.09
N TYR A 90 -4.29 -15.52 -7.04
CA TYR A 90 -4.20 -14.51 -5.97
C TYR A 90 -5.19 -14.74 -4.81
N THR A 91 -6.14 -15.68 -4.95
CA THR A 91 -7.22 -15.87 -3.96
C THR A 91 -6.78 -16.46 -2.61
N LYS A 92 -5.49 -16.69 -2.41
CA LYS A 92 -4.92 -17.18 -1.15
C LYS A 92 -4.08 -16.14 -0.39
N GLN A 93 -4.05 -14.90 -0.86
CA GLN A 93 -3.35 -13.80 -0.21
C GLN A 93 -4.02 -12.46 -0.52
N SER A 94 -3.93 -11.53 0.41
CA SER A 94 -4.40 -10.15 0.24
C SER A 94 -3.25 -9.23 -0.19
N GLN A 95 -3.46 -7.94 -0.03
CA GLN A 95 -2.46 -6.85 -0.03
C GLN A 95 -2.81 -5.88 1.10
N PRO A 96 -2.04 -4.80 1.33
CA PRO A 96 -2.34 -3.82 2.37
C PRO A 96 -3.80 -3.33 2.32
N PRO A 97 -4.53 -3.30 3.45
CA PRO A 97 -5.94 -2.95 3.47
C PRO A 97 -6.15 -1.45 3.24
N TYR A 98 -6.67 -1.11 2.08
CA TYR A 98 -7.02 0.27 1.68
C TYR A 98 -8.51 0.43 1.32
N ALA A 99 -9.34 -0.62 1.39
CA ALA A 99 -10.73 -0.53 0.93
C ALA A 99 -11.57 0.48 1.73
N ALA A 100 -11.38 0.58 3.06
CA ALA A 100 -12.11 1.57 3.85
C ALA A 100 -11.73 3.02 3.46
N LEU A 101 -10.44 3.27 3.12
CA LEU A 101 -9.99 4.55 2.64
C LEU A 101 -10.60 4.87 1.27
N MET A 102 -10.66 3.87 0.38
CA MET A 102 -11.29 4.01 -0.94
C MET A 102 -12.79 4.31 -0.82
N VAL A 103 -13.48 3.64 0.10
CA VAL A 103 -14.91 3.87 0.38
C VAL A 103 -15.13 5.27 0.94
N ASP A 104 -14.27 5.74 1.83
CA ASP A 104 -14.34 7.10 2.38
C ASP A 104 -14.13 8.17 1.30
N ASP A 105 -13.14 7.98 0.41
CA ASP A 105 -12.92 8.88 -0.74
C ASP A 105 -14.17 8.97 -1.64
N VAL A 106 -14.76 7.83 -2.00
CA VAL A 106 -15.98 7.81 -2.85
C VAL A 106 -17.17 8.44 -2.13
N PHE A 107 -17.38 8.11 -0.86
CA PHE A 107 -18.45 8.68 -0.06
C PHE A 107 -18.31 10.20 0.10
N ASN A 108 -17.11 10.69 0.34
CA ASN A 108 -16.84 12.13 0.44
C ASN A 108 -17.07 12.84 -0.91
N ALA A 109 -16.88 12.15 -2.04
CA ALA A 109 -17.12 12.72 -3.37
C ALA A 109 -18.61 12.77 -3.77
N ASN A 110 -19.44 11.81 -3.33
CA ASN A 110 -20.82 11.69 -3.82
C ASN A 110 -21.92 11.73 -2.73
N GLY A 111 -21.57 11.58 -1.44
CA GLY A 111 -22.53 11.60 -0.33
C GLY A 111 -23.57 10.46 -0.33
N ASN A 112 -23.35 9.38 -1.10
CA ASN A 112 -24.33 8.31 -1.29
C ASN A 112 -24.41 7.38 -0.08
N LEU A 113 -25.42 7.58 0.76
CA LEU A 113 -25.66 6.76 1.96
C LEU A 113 -25.96 5.28 1.67
N ASN A 114 -26.62 4.98 0.55
CA ASN A 114 -26.89 3.59 0.17
C ASN A 114 -25.58 2.86 -0.19
N PHE A 115 -24.71 3.53 -0.96
CA PHE A 115 -23.36 3.00 -1.23
C PHE A 115 -22.58 2.77 0.06
N LEU A 116 -22.57 3.76 0.96
CA LEU A 116 -21.85 3.63 2.23
C LEU A 116 -22.36 2.45 3.07
N LYS A 117 -23.68 2.29 3.17
CA LYS A 117 -24.29 1.19 3.93
C LYS A 117 -23.90 -0.18 3.38
N GLU A 118 -24.00 -0.38 2.06
CA GLU A 118 -23.60 -1.64 1.41
C GLU A 118 -22.10 -1.90 1.53
N ALA A 119 -21.28 -0.86 1.39
CA ALA A 119 -19.83 -0.93 1.52
C ALA A 119 -19.42 -1.31 2.96
N PHE A 120 -20.04 -0.71 3.96
CA PHE A 120 -19.70 -0.95 5.36
C PHE A 120 -19.90 -2.42 5.76
N GLU A 121 -20.98 -3.07 5.32
CA GLU A 121 -21.19 -4.51 5.57
C GLU A 121 -20.08 -5.37 4.96
N LYS A 122 -19.58 -5.01 3.78
CA LYS A 122 -18.50 -5.74 3.10
C LYS A 122 -17.16 -5.47 3.75
N LEU A 123 -16.89 -4.23 4.14
CA LEU A 123 -15.68 -3.87 4.89
C LEU A 123 -15.58 -4.60 6.24
N LYS A 124 -16.71 -4.82 6.93
CA LYS A 124 -16.74 -5.65 8.16
C LYS A 124 -16.33 -7.10 7.89
N LYS A 125 -16.59 -7.66 6.69
CA LYS A 125 -16.10 -9.01 6.32
C LYS A 125 -14.58 -9.01 6.16
N GLU A 126 -14.02 -8.02 5.47
CA GLU A 126 -12.57 -7.89 5.32
C GLU A 126 -11.87 -7.67 6.67
N TYR A 127 -12.41 -6.77 7.50
CA TYR A 127 -11.90 -6.55 8.85
C TYR A 127 -11.87 -7.85 9.67
N ARG A 128 -12.90 -8.69 9.55
CA ARG A 128 -12.93 -10.01 10.20
C ARG A 128 -11.80 -10.92 9.71
N PHE A 129 -11.46 -10.91 8.41
CA PHE A 129 -10.31 -11.65 7.89
C PHE A 129 -9.03 -11.23 8.61
N TRP A 130 -8.77 -9.91 8.71
CA TRP A 130 -7.60 -9.40 9.41
C TRP A 130 -7.60 -9.78 10.89
N MET A 131 -8.74 -9.75 11.57
CA MET A 131 -8.86 -10.05 13.01
C MET A 131 -8.89 -11.55 13.34
N THR A 132 -9.02 -12.44 12.37
CA THR A 132 -9.09 -13.89 12.63
C THR A 132 -7.98 -14.68 11.96
N ARG A 133 -7.45 -14.21 10.84
CA ARG A 133 -6.45 -14.95 10.04
C ARG A 133 -5.08 -14.28 10.01
N ARG A 134 -4.99 -13.01 10.36
CA ARG A 134 -3.79 -12.18 10.29
C ARG A 134 -3.53 -11.45 11.59
N VAL A 135 -3.74 -12.11 12.71
CA VAL A 135 -3.52 -11.57 14.06
C VAL A 135 -2.40 -12.35 14.76
N ALA A 136 -1.44 -11.62 15.31
CA ALA A 136 -0.34 -12.16 16.10
C ALA A 136 -0.75 -12.37 17.57
N PRO A 137 0.00 -13.17 18.36
CA PRO A 137 -0.32 -13.45 19.76
C PRO A 137 -0.42 -12.20 20.66
N ASN A 138 0.18 -11.09 20.28
CA ASN A 138 0.11 -9.81 21.00
C ASN A 138 -1.12 -8.94 20.63
N GLY A 139 -2.02 -9.47 19.79
CA GLY A 139 -3.24 -8.79 19.36
C GLY A 139 -3.09 -7.82 18.19
N LEU A 140 -1.86 -7.50 17.77
CA LEU A 140 -1.61 -6.74 16.55
C LEU A 140 -1.60 -7.65 15.32
N ASN A 141 -1.70 -7.07 14.14
CA ASN A 141 -1.79 -7.81 12.89
C ASN A 141 -0.43 -8.04 12.25
N ASN A 142 -0.34 -9.12 11.49
CA ASN A 142 0.80 -9.50 10.67
C ASN A 142 0.34 -9.96 9.28
N TYR A 143 1.22 -9.92 8.30
CA TYR A 143 0.98 -10.60 7.02
C TYR A 143 1.24 -12.10 7.15
N GLY A 144 0.63 -12.89 6.29
CA GLY A 144 0.67 -14.34 6.42
C GLY A 144 0.73 -15.10 5.10
N CYS A 145 0.63 -16.41 5.18
CA CYS A 145 0.67 -17.32 4.03
C CYS A 145 -0.32 -18.46 4.23
N ASP A 146 -1.30 -18.55 3.33
CA ASP A 146 -2.29 -19.65 3.28
C ASP A 146 -1.99 -20.65 2.14
N ARG A 147 -0.75 -20.70 1.70
CA ARG A 147 -0.27 -21.56 0.62
C ARG A 147 0.17 -22.92 1.13
N THR A 148 0.19 -23.92 0.25
CA THR A 148 0.75 -25.24 0.58
C THR A 148 2.27 -25.17 0.76
N VAL A 149 2.84 -26.14 1.44
CA VAL A 149 4.32 -26.26 1.58
C VAL A 149 4.98 -26.33 0.21
N GLN A 150 4.38 -27.05 -0.75
CA GLN A 150 4.91 -27.14 -2.12
C GLN A 150 4.87 -25.80 -2.85
N ASP A 151 3.81 -25.00 -2.69
CA ASP A 151 3.76 -23.64 -3.24
C ASP A 151 4.89 -22.78 -2.66
N CYS A 152 5.15 -22.89 -1.36
CA CYS A 152 6.23 -22.16 -0.70
C CYS A 152 7.62 -22.57 -1.20
N ILE A 153 7.86 -23.88 -1.39
CA ILE A 153 9.11 -24.38 -1.99
C ILE A 153 9.28 -23.84 -3.41
N ASN A 154 8.22 -23.86 -4.22
CA ASN A 154 8.25 -23.35 -5.59
C ASN A 154 8.51 -21.84 -5.63
N MET A 155 7.89 -21.08 -4.72
CA MET A 155 8.12 -19.64 -4.57
C MET A 155 9.59 -19.34 -4.23
N TYR A 156 10.15 -20.02 -3.23
CA TYR A 156 11.53 -19.82 -2.84
C TYR A 156 12.50 -20.14 -4.00
N ASN A 157 12.41 -21.34 -4.55
CA ASN A 157 13.36 -21.79 -5.58
C ASN A 157 13.19 -21.03 -6.91
N GLY A 158 11.95 -20.78 -7.33
CA GLY A 158 11.64 -20.20 -8.63
C GLY A 158 11.72 -18.67 -8.69
N CYS A 159 11.39 -18.00 -7.61
CA CYS A 159 11.40 -16.54 -7.52
C CYS A 159 12.57 -16.04 -6.67
N VAL A 160 12.58 -16.37 -5.38
CA VAL A 160 13.49 -15.74 -4.41
C VAL A 160 14.96 -16.08 -4.68
N ALA A 161 15.31 -17.37 -4.71
CA ALA A 161 16.69 -17.79 -4.93
C ALA A 161 17.14 -17.54 -6.37
N ARG A 162 16.34 -17.96 -7.36
CA ARG A 162 16.75 -17.91 -8.78
C ARG A 162 16.65 -16.54 -9.40
N ARG A 163 15.56 -15.78 -9.13
CA ARG A 163 15.30 -14.52 -9.81
C ARG A 163 15.89 -13.32 -9.07
N ILE A 164 15.79 -13.33 -7.74
CA ILE A 164 16.26 -12.23 -6.89
C ILE A 164 17.66 -12.48 -6.36
N GLY A 165 18.08 -13.75 -6.28
CA GLY A 165 19.43 -14.14 -5.81
C GLY A 165 19.58 -14.08 -4.29
N ILE A 166 18.49 -14.25 -3.54
CA ILE A 166 18.52 -14.31 -2.08
C ILE A 166 18.84 -15.74 -1.67
N ASP A 167 19.97 -15.93 -0.97
CA ASP A 167 20.34 -17.18 -0.32
C ASP A 167 19.85 -17.15 1.13
N ASP A 168 18.91 -18.04 1.44
CA ASP A 168 18.32 -18.17 2.77
C ASP A 168 18.68 -19.55 3.34
N SER A 169 19.30 -19.59 4.50
CA SER A 169 19.77 -20.81 5.15
C SER A 169 18.64 -21.71 5.67
N ARG A 170 17.41 -21.22 5.73
CA ARG A 170 16.23 -22.02 6.12
C ARG A 170 15.86 -23.02 5.03
N ASN A 171 15.06 -24.05 5.39
CA ASN A 171 14.49 -24.89 4.35
C ASN A 171 13.54 -24.06 3.44
N ALA A 172 13.48 -24.42 2.15
CA ALA A 172 12.77 -23.67 1.12
C ALA A 172 11.26 -23.46 1.43
N GLY A 173 10.64 -24.44 2.11
CA GLY A 173 9.23 -24.34 2.48
C GLY A 173 8.97 -23.32 3.58
N GLU A 174 9.88 -23.23 4.55
CA GLU A 174 9.80 -22.23 5.63
C GLU A 174 10.13 -20.82 5.09
N ALA A 175 11.25 -20.68 4.39
CA ALA A 175 11.62 -19.43 3.77
C ALA A 175 10.50 -18.91 2.85
N GLY A 176 9.96 -19.76 1.97
CA GLY A 176 8.90 -19.41 1.04
C GLY A 176 7.61 -18.90 1.69
N LYS A 177 7.27 -19.35 2.91
CA LYS A 177 6.14 -18.79 3.66
C LYS A 177 6.33 -17.31 3.99
N HIS A 178 7.52 -16.94 4.45
CA HIS A 178 7.83 -15.55 4.77
C HIS A 178 7.85 -14.66 3.53
N TYR A 179 8.37 -15.16 2.41
CA TYR A 179 8.37 -14.40 1.15
C TYR A 179 6.97 -14.27 0.55
N PHE A 180 6.08 -15.25 0.71
CA PHE A 180 4.66 -15.05 0.37
C PHE A 180 3.98 -14.01 1.27
N ALA A 181 4.34 -13.94 2.54
CA ALA A 181 3.85 -12.89 3.42
C ALA A 181 4.39 -11.49 3.02
N GLU A 182 5.63 -11.42 2.50
CA GLU A 182 6.14 -10.17 1.89
C GLU A 182 5.34 -9.78 0.64
N CYS A 183 4.94 -10.73 -0.21
CA CYS A 183 4.04 -10.45 -1.32
C CYS A 183 2.66 -9.94 -0.85
N GLU A 184 2.14 -10.46 0.29
CA GLU A 184 0.90 -9.93 0.88
C GLU A 184 1.09 -8.52 1.45
N SER A 185 2.30 -8.15 1.87
CA SER A 185 2.62 -6.81 2.35
C SER A 185 2.67 -5.75 1.25
N GLY A 186 2.72 -6.16 -0.01
CA GLY A 186 2.96 -5.27 -1.15
C GLY A 186 4.40 -4.77 -1.26
N TRP A 187 5.31 -5.20 -0.38
CA TRP A 187 6.73 -4.81 -0.34
C TRP A 187 7.64 -5.98 -0.75
N ASP A 188 7.28 -6.65 -1.81
CA ASP A 188 7.99 -7.80 -2.36
C ASP A 188 9.15 -7.35 -3.29
N PHE A 189 10.44 -7.37 -2.94
CA PHE A 189 10.91 -7.81 -1.63
C PHE A 189 11.68 -6.69 -0.95
N SER A 190 11.77 -6.77 0.37
CA SER A 190 12.27 -5.66 1.19
C SER A 190 13.16 -6.16 2.34
N PRO A 191 14.20 -5.41 2.74
CA PRO A 191 14.99 -5.73 3.93
C PRO A 191 14.22 -5.47 5.24
N ARG A 192 13.08 -4.85 5.17
CA ARG A 192 12.23 -4.33 6.25
C ARG A 192 11.90 -5.40 7.30
N PHE A 193 11.67 -6.64 6.86
CA PHE A 193 11.29 -7.77 7.69
C PHE A 193 12.43 -8.77 7.94
N GLU A 194 13.64 -8.45 7.50
CA GLU A 194 14.83 -9.30 7.73
C GLU A 194 14.65 -10.75 7.24
N GLY A 195 13.76 -10.98 6.24
CA GLY A 195 13.38 -12.30 5.73
C GLY A 195 12.37 -13.06 6.61
N TYR A 196 11.84 -12.47 7.68
CA TYR A 196 10.92 -13.08 8.64
C TYR A 196 9.55 -12.39 8.69
N CYS A 197 8.99 -11.99 7.56
CA CYS A 197 7.78 -11.16 7.47
C CYS A 197 6.63 -11.62 8.38
N ILE A 198 6.35 -12.94 8.48
CA ILE A 198 5.27 -13.46 9.34
C ILE A 198 5.50 -13.13 10.83
N HIS A 199 6.74 -12.97 11.26
CA HIS A 199 7.09 -12.68 12.66
C HIS A 199 6.97 -11.20 13.02
N PHE A 200 6.66 -10.34 12.07
CA PHE A 200 6.53 -8.91 12.30
C PHE A 200 5.08 -8.45 12.36
N ASN A 201 4.83 -7.49 13.23
CA ASN A 201 3.70 -6.59 13.14
C ASN A 201 4.13 -5.38 12.30
N PRO A 202 3.71 -5.27 11.03
CA PRO A 202 4.06 -4.13 10.19
C PRO A 202 3.36 -2.86 10.65
N VAL A 203 4.10 -1.76 10.71
CA VAL A 203 3.59 -0.49 11.21
C VAL A 203 2.49 0.09 10.31
N ASP A 204 2.63 -0.06 8.99
CA ASP A 204 1.65 0.39 8.00
C ASP A 204 0.36 -0.43 8.04
N LEU A 205 0.43 -1.75 8.13
CA LEU A 205 -0.73 -2.62 8.27
C LEU A 205 -1.56 -2.22 9.50
N ASN A 206 -0.90 -2.11 10.65
CA ASN A 206 -1.58 -1.81 11.91
C ASN A 206 -2.12 -0.38 11.94
N SER A 207 -1.45 0.57 11.30
CA SER A 207 -1.94 1.94 11.10
C SER A 207 -3.18 1.98 10.21
N ASN A 208 -3.20 1.21 9.10
CA ASN A 208 -4.39 1.12 8.25
C ASN A 208 -5.58 0.54 8.99
N LEU A 209 -5.38 -0.50 9.80
CA LEU A 209 -6.46 -1.10 10.59
C LEU A 209 -6.95 -0.17 11.70
N TYR A 210 -6.09 0.65 12.29
CA TYR A 210 -6.52 1.76 13.15
C TYR A 210 -7.46 2.71 12.40
N LEU A 211 -7.10 3.09 11.17
CA LEU A 211 -7.96 3.97 10.37
C LEU A 211 -9.28 3.28 9.97
N TYR A 212 -9.28 1.97 9.71
CA TYR A 212 -10.52 1.20 9.52
C TYR A 212 -11.45 1.34 10.72
N GLU A 213 -10.94 1.16 11.93
CA GLU A 213 -11.70 1.28 13.17
C GLU A 213 -12.26 2.70 13.34
N LYS A 214 -11.46 3.74 13.06
CA LYS A 214 -11.91 5.15 13.08
C LYS A 214 -13.00 5.43 12.05
N LEU A 215 -12.85 4.92 10.83
CA LEU A 215 -13.86 5.06 9.78
C LEU A 215 -15.14 4.29 10.10
N PHE A 216 -15.04 3.12 10.71
CA PHE A 216 -16.21 2.35 11.14
C PHE A 216 -17.00 3.07 12.22
N ALA A 217 -16.32 3.70 13.19
CA ALA A 217 -16.97 4.57 14.16
C ALA A 217 -17.73 5.73 13.48
N LYS A 218 -17.09 6.39 12.49
CA LYS A 218 -17.71 7.45 11.67
C LYS A 218 -18.94 6.93 10.91
N TYR A 219 -18.84 5.75 10.29
CA TYR A 219 -19.91 5.19 9.46
C TYR A 219 -21.13 4.77 10.28
N GLU A 220 -20.95 4.16 11.46
CA GLU A 220 -22.08 3.86 12.36
C GLU A 220 -22.90 5.11 12.71
N VAL A 221 -22.21 6.20 13.01
CA VAL A 221 -22.89 7.49 13.35
C VAL A 221 -23.60 8.04 12.12
N ILE A 222 -22.94 8.09 10.94
CA ILE A 222 -23.55 8.61 9.71
C ILE A 222 -24.79 7.82 9.29
N LEU A 223 -24.73 6.48 9.44
CA LEU A 223 -25.82 5.58 9.06
C LEU A 223 -26.92 5.45 10.13
N GLY A 224 -26.71 6.02 11.33
CA GLY A 224 -27.64 5.87 12.45
C GLY A 224 -27.72 4.43 12.98
N GLU A 225 -26.66 3.62 12.79
CA GLU A 225 -26.60 2.22 13.23
C GLU A 225 -26.00 2.04 14.62
N GLY A 226 -25.36 3.07 15.16
CA GLY A 226 -24.73 3.09 16.48
C GLY A 226 -24.14 4.46 16.80
N ASN A 227 -23.41 4.54 17.91
CA ASN A 227 -22.69 5.74 18.35
C ASN A 227 -21.17 5.67 18.06
N GLY A 228 -20.70 4.61 17.44
CA GLY A 228 -19.30 4.39 17.09
C GLY A 228 -18.37 4.04 18.26
N SER A 229 -18.87 3.97 19.50
CA SER A 229 -18.01 3.85 20.70
C SER A 229 -17.17 2.56 20.71
N GLU A 230 -17.75 1.43 20.31
CA GLU A 230 -17.01 0.15 20.25
C GLU A 230 -15.82 0.22 19.29
N TRP A 231 -16.00 0.81 18.13
CA TRP A 231 -14.94 0.97 17.14
C TRP A 231 -13.88 1.98 17.61
N GLU A 232 -14.31 3.04 18.27
CA GLU A 232 -13.39 4.02 18.85
C GLU A 232 -12.52 3.40 19.95
N GLU A 233 -13.09 2.56 20.82
CA GLU A 233 -12.35 1.82 21.86
C GLU A 233 -11.32 0.87 21.22
N ARG A 234 -11.68 0.18 20.14
CA ARG A 234 -10.76 -0.69 19.37
C ARG A 234 -9.61 0.13 18.78
N ALA A 235 -9.92 1.26 18.16
CA ALA A 235 -8.92 2.16 17.58
C ALA A 235 -7.94 2.67 18.65
N GLN A 236 -8.45 3.09 19.82
CA GLN A 236 -7.61 3.55 20.92
C GLN A 236 -6.72 2.44 21.48
N ALA A 237 -7.25 1.22 21.65
CA ALA A 237 -6.47 0.07 22.10
C ALA A 237 -5.35 -0.27 21.12
N ARG A 238 -5.63 -0.23 19.80
CA ARG A 238 -4.65 -0.45 18.74
C ARG A 238 -3.59 0.65 18.72
N ALA A 239 -4.00 1.92 18.79
CA ALA A 239 -3.08 3.06 18.84
C ALA A 239 -2.11 2.95 20.02
N LYS A 240 -2.64 2.62 21.20
CA LYS A 240 -1.82 2.38 22.40
C LYS A 240 -0.77 1.29 22.14
N SER A 241 -1.18 0.13 21.60
CA SER A 241 -0.26 -0.97 21.32
C SER A 241 0.81 -0.60 20.29
N ILE A 242 0.44 0.17 19.25
CA ILE A 242 1.40 0.67 18.25
C ILE A 242 2.40 1.63 18.90
N ASN A 243 1.94 2.57 19.71
CA ASN A 243 2.82 3.53 20.38
C ASN A 243 3.75 2.85 21.39
N GLU A 244 3.28 1.84 22.11
CA GLU A 244 4.10 1.10 23.09
C GLU A 244 5.12 0.17 22.44
N LEU A 245 4.78 -0.50 21.33
CA LEU A 245 5.60 -1.56 20.73
C LEU A 245 6.41 -1.13 19.52
N MET A 246 5.92 -0.16 18.75
CA MET A 246 6.51 0.21 17.46
C MET A 246 7.23 1.57 17.47
N TRP A 247 7.09 2.37 18.54
CA TRP A 247 7.83 3.61 18.68
C TRP A 247 9.23 3.36 19.22
N ASP A 248 10.26 3.65 18.42
CA ASP A 248 11.65 3.64 18.87
C ASP A 248 11.99 5.00 19.49
N SER A 249 11.94 5.10 20.81
CA SER A 249 12.25 6.35 21.53
C SER A 249 13.70 6.82 21.36
N ASN A 250 14.63 5.91 21.07
CA ASN A 250 16.05 6.27 20.83
C ASN A 250 16.24 6.87 19.45
N ALA A 251 15.63 6.26 18.42
CA ALA A 251 15.66 6.80 17.06
C ALA A 251 14.64 7.93 16.86
N GLY A 252 13.56 7.94 17.65
CA GLY A 252 12.44 8.87 17.55
C GLY A 252 11.63 8.69 16.28
N VAL A 253 11.41 7.45 15.87
CA VAL A 253 10.61 7.07 14.69
C VAL A 253 9.86 5.77 14.94
N TYR A 254 8.76 5.57 14.22
CA TYR A 254 8.08 4.28 14.20
C TYR A 254 8.83 3.25 13.38
N LYS A 255 8.78 1.98 13.79
CA LYS A 255 9.38 0.83 13.11
C LYS A 255 8.47 -0.39 13.19
N ASP A 256 8.69 -1.35 12.29
CA ASP A 256 8.07 -2.67 12.41
C ASP A 256 8.56 -3.40 13.66
N TYR A 257 7.68 -4.15 14.31
CA TYR A 257 7.97 -4.86 15.56
C TYR A 257 7.96 -6.36 15.34
N ASN A 258 9.06 -7.02 15.65
CA ASN A 258 9.16 -8.49 15.64
C ASN A 258 8.61 -9.05 16.96
N TYR A 259 7.39 -9.57 16.94
CA TYR A 259 6.70 -10.07 18.14
C TYR A 259 7.28 -11.40 18.66
N VAL A 260 8.07 -12.12 17.86
CA VAL A 260 8.75 -13.37 18.30
C VAL A 260 10.00 -13.05 19.10
N THR A 261 10.78 -12.06 18.69
CA THR A 261 12.02 -11.66 19.36
C THR A 261 11.83 -10.52 20.37
N GLY A 262 10.69 -9.83 20.34
CA GLY A 262 10.42 -8.64 21.15
C GLY A 262 11.27 -7.43 20.76
N LYS A 263 11.71 -7.34 19.50
CA LYS A 263 12.60 -6.26 19.02
C LYS A 263 11.99 -5.49 17.86
N LEU A 264 12.34 -4.23 17.77
CA LEU A 264 12.09 -3.41 16.59
C LEU A 264 12.98 -3.83 15.42
N SER A 265 12.49 -3.65 14.20
CA SER A 265 13.32 -3.85 12.99
C SER A 265 14.57 -2.97 13.01
N GLY A 266 15.68 -3.50 12.52
CA GLY A 266 16.90 -2.74 12.29
C GLY A 266 16.78 -1.72 11.14
N ILE A 267 15.73 -1.83 10.32
CA ILE A 267 15.51 -1.01 9.12
C ILE A 267 14.42 0.03 9.36
N VAL A 268 14.73 1.29 9.10
CA VAL A 268 13.73 2.36 8.96
C VAL A 268 13.26 2.39 7.52
N SER A 269 11.95 2.38 7.29
CA SER A 269 11.35 2.40 5.96
C SER A 269 10.30 3.51 5.83
N ALA A 270 9.88 3.80 4.60
CA ALA A 270 8.82 4.76 4.34
C ALA A 270 7.46 4.35 4.93
N ALA A 271 7.28 3.09 5.33
CA ALA A 271 6.12 2.66 6.10
C ALA A 271 5.96 3.41 7.43
N SER A 272 7.07 3.95 7.97
CA SER A 272 7.08 4.78 9.18
C SER A 272 6.32 6.10 9.04
N PHE A 273 5.96 6.53 7.83
CA PHE A 273 5.07 7.68 7.61
C PHE A 273 3.58 7.33 7.81
N GLN A 274 3.22 6.05 7.78
CA GLN A 274 1.82 5.63 7.85
C GLN A 274 1.09 6.04 9.14
N PRO A 275 1.68 5.94 10.36
CA PRO A 275 1.05 6.43 11.59
C PRO A 275 0.66 7.93 11.53
N TYR A 276 1.48 8.74 10.87
CA TYR A 276 1.24 10.17 10.68
C TYR A 276 0.14 10.42 9.64
N PHE A 277 0.17 9.66 8.54
CA PHE A 277 -0.85 9.72 7.49
C PHE A 277 -2.25 9.40 8.02
N VAL A 278 -2.40 8.36 8.85
CA VAL A 278 -3.70 7.97 9.39
C VAL A 278 -4.12 8.79 10.62
N GLY A 279 -3.24 9.66 11.15
CA GLY A 279 -3.51 10.49 12.33
C GLY A 279 -3.47 9.72 13.64
N LEU A 280 -2.61 8.70 13.72
CA LEU A 280 -2.40 7.88 14.92
C LEU A 280 -1.34 8.50 15.85
N ALA A 281 -0.32 9.16 15.28
CA ALA A 281 0.80 9.70 16.02
C ALA A 281 0.34 10.78 17.02
N GLU A 282 0.83 10.70 18.25
CA GLU A 282 0.58 11.68 19.31
C GLU A 282 1.55 12.85 19.21
N LEU A 283 1.29 13.94 19.93
CA LEU A 283 2.10 15.17 19.86
C LEU A 283 3.59 14.92 20.11
N GLU A 284 3.91 14.00 21.02
CA GLU A 284 5.29 13.67 21.38
C GLU A 284 6.06 12.97 20.23
N GLN A 285 5.34 12.35 19.29
CA GLN A 285 5.92 11.66 18.15
C GLN A 285 6.00 12.51 16.88
N ILE A 286 5.35 13.68 16.86
CA ILE A 286 5.29 14.54 15.65
C ILE A 286 6.70 14.94 15.15
N GLU A 287 7.65 15.16 16.04
CA GLU A 287 9.05 15.45 15.65
C GLU A 287 9.72 14.29 14.90
N GLY A 288 9.18 13.09 15.01
CA GLY A 288 9.64 11.92 14.25
C GLY A 288 9.54 12.12 12.73
N LEU A 289 8.62 12.96 12.24
CA LEU A 289 8.54 13.31 10.82
C LEU A 289 9.85 13.97 10.32
N VAL A 290 10.42 14.89 11.10
CA VAL A 290 11.70 15.53 10.74
C VAL A 290 12.84 14.51 10.73
N LYS A 291 12.84 13.57 11.67
CA LYS A 291 13.84 12.49 11.71
C LYS A 291 13.69 11.53 10.54
N LEU A 292 12.44 11.19 10.14
CA LEU A 292 12.19 10.37 8.95
C LEU A 292 12.67 11.06 7.67
N LEU A 293 12.44 12.37 7.52
CA LEU A 293 12.97 13.13 6.38
C LEU A 293 14.51 13.08 6.35
N ASN A 294 15.17 13.27 7.49
CA ASN A 294 16.63 13.17 7.56
C ASN A 294 17.19 11.79 7.17
N LEU A 295 16.41 10.73 7.38
CA LEU A 295 16.81 9.35 7.09
C LEU A 295 16.46 8.90 5.67
N LEU A 296 15.33 9.38 5.13
CA LEU A 296 14.71 8.82 3.95
C LEU A 296 14.59 9.79 2.78
N GLU A 297 14.77 11.10 2.98
CA GLU A 297 14.65 12.07 1.90
C GLU A 297 15.93 12.12 1.06
N GLY A 298 15.78 11.91 -0.24
CA GLY A 298 16.83 12.11 -1.24
C GLY A 298 16.59 13.32 -2.13
N GLU A 299 17.39 13.42 -3.18
CA GLU A 299 17.24 14.49 -4.19
C GLU A 299 15.86 14.43 -4.89
N TRP A 300 15.34 13.23 -5.14
CA TRP A 300 14.15 13.00 -5.96
C TRP A 300 12.89 12.55 -5.18
N GLY A 301 12.94 12.54 -3.85
CA GLY A 301 11.82 12.18 -2.98
C GLY A 301 12.23 11.23 -1.84
N ILE A 302 11.28 10.46 -1.34
CA ILE A 302 11.44 9.55 -0.21
C ILE A 302 11.86 8.17 -0.70
N PHE A 303 13.01 7.67 -0.22
CA PHE A 303 13.45 6.29 -0.46
C PHE A 303 12.54 5.27 0.24
N ALA A 304 12.43 4.07 -0.30
CA ALA A 304 11.67 2.98 0.32
C ALA A 304 12.22 2.61 1.71
N THR A 305 13.55 2.61 1.88
CA THR A 305 14.22 2.39 3.16
C THR A 305 15.40 3.31 3.33
N GLN A 306 15.93 3.41 4.57
CA GLN A 306 17.26 3.96 4.80
C GLN A 306 18.32 3.22 3.94
N PRO A 307 19.51 3.82 3.72
CA PRO A 307 20.58 3.16 2.99
C PRO A 307 20.88 1.76 3.55
N THR A 308 21.01 0.79 2.66
CA THR A 308 21.31 -0.62 2.97
C THR A 308 22.14 -1.22 1.85
N ASP A 309 22.90 -2.27 2.15
CA ASP A 309 23.64 -3.06 1.18
C ASP A 309 22.76 -4.07 0.41
N LYS A 310 21.50 -4.22 0.84
CA LYS A 310 20.54 -5.16 0.24
C LYS A 310 19.93 -4.59 -1.05
N LYS A 311 20.04 -5.34 -2.13
CA LYS A 311 19.53 -4.95 -3.46
C LYS A 311 18.11 -5.45 -3.70
N TYR A 312 17.18 -5.09 -2.82
CA TYR A 312 15.77 -5.38 -3.01
C TYR A 312 15.06 -4.25 -3.76
N GLN A 313 14.00 -4.56 -4.48
CA GLN A 313 13.25 -3.53 -5.19
C GLN A 313 12.54 -2.55 -4.23
N TRP A 314 12.12 -2.99 -3.03
CA TRP A 314 11.56 -2.14 -1.99
C TRP A 314 12.62 -1.76 -0.94
N ALA A 315 13.76 -1.29 -1.42
CA ALA A 315 14.86 -0.79 -0.61
C ALA A 315 15.48 0.47 -1.23
N PHE A 316 16.35 1.14 -0.48
CA PHE A 316 17.26 2.14 -1.03
C PHE A 316 18.02 1.58 -2.25
N PRO A 317 18.17 2.31 -3.35
CA PRO A 317 17.81 3.72 -3.54
C PRO A 317 16.45 3.94 -4.23
N ASN A 318 15.54 2.99 -4.22
CA ASN A 318 14.30 3.05 -4.99
C ASN A 318 13.27 3.98 -4.36
N ILE A 319 12.54 4.69 -5.25
CA ILE A 319 11.41 5.57 -4.95
C ILE A 319 10.15 4.98 -5.55
N TRP A 320 9.08 4.90 -4.74
CA TRP A 320 7.78 4.37 -5.10
C TRP A 320 6.67 5.40 -4.83
N ALA A 321 5.69 5.49 -5.71
CA ALA A 321 4.59 6.44 -5.59
C ALA A 321 3.82 6.33 -4.26
N PRO A 322 3.45 5.13 -3.76
CA PRO A 322 2.78 4.98 -2.47
C PRO A 322 3.57 5.58 -1.30
N CYS A 323 4.89 5.43 -1.30
CA CYS A 323 5.76 5.99 -0.25
C CYS A 323 5.75 7.52 -0.25
N GLN A 324 5.75 8.15 -1.44
CA GLN A 324 5.66 9.60 -1.56
C GLN A 324 4.32 10.11 -1.05
N TYR A 325 3.23 9.42 -1.43
CA TYR A 325 1.89 9.77 -1.01
C TYR A 325 1.74 9.75 0.51
N ALA A 326 2.12 8.64 1.15
CA ALA A 326 2.04 8.51 2.61
C ALA A 326 2.87 9.56 3.34
N ALA A 327 4.09 9.88 2.83
CA ALA A 327 4.94 10.91 3.40
C ALA A 327 4.32 12.31 3.27
N VAL A 328 3.86 12.68 2.06
CA VAL A 328 3.27 14.01 1.80
C VAL A 328 1.99 14.21 2.60
N GLU A 329 1.08 13.25 2.59
CA GLU A 329 -0.18 13.37 3.33
C GLU A 329 0.04 13.29 4.85
N GLY A 330 1.00 12.49 5.31
CA GLY A 330 1.41 12.46 6.71
C GLY A 330 1.99 13.81 7.17
N LEU A 331 2.82 14.45 6.36
CA LEU A 331 3.37 15.78 6.62
C LEU A 331 2.26 16.84 6.65
N ARG A 332 1.37 16.89 5.64
CA ARG A 332 0.24 17.83 5.57
C ARG A 332 -0.65 17.72 6.80
N ARG A 333 -1.05 16.51 7.13
CA ARG A 333 -1.94 16.25 8.28
C ARG A 333 -1.39 16.79 9.60
N ASN A 334 -0.07 16.82 9.74
CA ASN A 334 0.61 17.25 10.96
C ASN A 334 1.19 18.67 10.88
N GLY A 335 0.78 19.47 9.87
CA GLY A 335 1.11 20.88 9.77
C GLY A 335 2.48 21.19 9.14
N PHE A 336 3.16 20.20 8.53
CA PHE A 336 4.45 20.37 7.83
C PHE A 336 4.25 20.69 6.34
N GLU A 337 3.43 21.69 6.02
CA GLU A 337 3.04 22.03 4.65
C GLU A 337 4.23 22.32 3.72
N LYS A 338 5.26 23.00 4.23
CA LYS A 338 6.47 23.32 3.44
C LYS A 338 7.24 22.06 3.04
N ASP A 339 7.38 21.12 3.96
CA ASP A 339 8.06 19.86 3.72
C ASP A 339 7.24 18.97 2.80
N ALA A 340 5.95 18.91 3.01
CA ALA A 340 5.00 18.20 2.13
C ALA A 340 5.08 18.73 0.68
N GLY A 341 5.01 20.05 0.49
CA GLY A 341 5.17 20.68 -0.81
C GLY A 341 6.49 20.35 -1.47
N ARG A 342 7.59 20.42 -0.73
CA ARG A 342 8.93 20.07 -1.21
C ARG A 342 9.02 18.61 -1.70
N ILE A 343 8.50 17.65 -0.92
CA ILE A 343 8.52 16.24 -1.33
C ILE A 343 7.63 16.01 -2.55
N ALA A 344 6.43 16.60 -2.59
CA ALA A 344 5.56 16.54 -3.74
C ALA A 344 6.23 17.07 -5.02
N GLU A 345 6.87 18.24 -4.94
CA GLU A 345 7.61 18.86 -6.05
C GLU A 345 8.77 18.00 -6.55
N LYS A 346 9.53 17.35 -5.64
CA LYS A 346 10.60 16.42 -6.00
C LYS A 346 10.06 15.24 -6.83
N TYR A 347 8.96 14.64 -6.40
CA TYR A 347 8.37 13.51 -7.12
C TYR A 347 7.76 13.92 -8.47
N ILE A 348 7.15 15.09 -8.55
CA ILE A 348 6.68 15.67 -9.81
C ILE A 348 7.85 15.89 -10.76
N ALA A 349 8.93 16.53 -10.29
CA ALA A 349 10.12 16.81 -11.10
C ALA A 349 10.79 15.51 -11.59
N LEU A 350 10.84 14.47 -10.75
CA LEU A 350 11.34 13.15 -11.12
C LEU A 350 10.52 12.53 -12.25
N SER A 351 9.19 12.58 -12.12
CA SER A 351 8.27 12.05 -13.12
C SER A 351 8.37 12.83 -14.44
N ASP A 352 8.37 14.17 -14.36
CA ASP A 352 8.51 15.05 -15.53
C ASP A 352 9.85 14.85 -16.27
N LYS A 353 10.97 14.70 -15.51
CA LYS A 353 12.30 14.40 -16.07
C LYS A 353 12.31 13.11 -16.89
N ASN A 354 11.76 12.04 -16.32
CA ASN A 354 11.73 10.74 -16.98
C ASN A 354 10.74 10.74 -18.16
N PHE A 355 9.60 11.41 -18.01
CA PHE A 355 8.66 11.60 -19.12
C PHE A 355 9.30 12.37 -20.27
N ALA A 356 10.02 13.45 -20.02
CA ALA A 356 10.70 14.21 -21.08
C ALA A 356 11.74 13.36 -21.82
N LYS A 357 12.39 12.42 -21.15
CA LYS A 357 13.40 11.54 -21.73
C LYS A 357 12.81 10.35 -22.50
N TYR A 358 11.76 9.72 -21.97
CA TYR A 358 11.27 8.44 -22.44
C TYR A 358 9.85 8.50 -23.05
N GLY A 359 9.12 9.60 -22.88
CA GLY A 359 7.72 9.73 -23.27
C GLY A 359 6.74 8.86 -22.47
N LYS A 360 7.15 8.39 -21.29
CA LYS A 360 6.44 7.41 -20.46
C LYS A 360 6.62 7.68 -18.98
N LEU A 361 5.68 7.17 -18.16
CA LEU A 361 5.81 7.07 -16.71
C LEU A 361 6.13 5.63 -16.33
N PHE A 362 6.79 5.44 -15.19
CA PHE A 362 7.29 4.15 -14.77
C PHE A 362 6.81 3.78 -13.37
N GLU A 363 6.82 2.48 -13.09
CA GLU A 363 6.39 1.91 -11.81
C GLU A 363 7.14 2.47 -10.61
N LYS A 364 8.46 2.62 -10.76
CA LYS A 364 9.41 3.06 -9.74
C LYS A 364 10.58 3.78 -10.37
N TYR A 365 11.36 4.47 -9.56
CA TYR A 365 12.53 5.22 -9.99
C TYR A 365 13.70 5.02 -9.04
N ASN A 366 14.93 5.23 -9.53
CA ASN A 366 16.11 5.34 -8.69
C ASN A 366 16.20 6.76 -8.09
N GLY A 367 16.10 6.88 -6.78
CA GLY A 367 16.08 8.17 -6.10
C GLY A 367 17.43 8.85 -5.94
N VAL A 368 18.54 8.20 -6.34
CA VAL A 368 19.88 8.79 -6.37
C VAL A 368 20.18 9.33 -7.77
N THR A 369 19.95 8.54 -8.82
CA THR A 369 20.21 8.95 -10.21
C THR A 369 19.07 9.76 -10.82
N GLY A 370 17.87 9.63 -10.27
CA GLY A 370 16.64 10.16 -10.84
C GLY A 370 16.29 9.50 -12.17
N GLY A 371 16.72 8.25 -12.38
CA GLY A 371 16.49 7.45 -13.58
C GLY A 371 15.58 6.25 -13.32
N ILE A 372 15.52 5.37 -14.32
CA ILE A 372 14.76 4.10 -14.28
C ILE A 372 15.65 2.89 -13.98
N ASP A 373 16.92 3.11 -13.66
CA ASP A 373 17.92 2.12 -13.25
C ASP A 373 17.71 1.68 -11.79
N ALA A 374 16.46 1.46 -11.41
CA ALA A 374 16.07 0.99 -10.10
C ALA A 374 16.48 -0.47 -9.90
N ALA A 375 16.89 -0.85 -8.68
CA ALA A 375 17.02 -2.25 -8.32
C ALA A 375 15.68 -2.95 -8.50
N SER A 376 15.64 -4.08 -9.20
CA SER A 376 14.39 -4.69 -9.60
C SER A 376 14.51 -6.19 -9.78
N GLU A 377 13.40 -6.86 -9.52
CA GLU A 377 13.15 -8.26 -9.83
C GLU A 377 12.90 -8.47 -11.34
N TYR A 378 12.42 -7.43 -12.02
CA TYR A 378 12.08 -7.37 -13.45
C TYR A 378 12.39 -5.98 -14.00
N ASP A 379 12.44 -5.85 -15.32
CA ASP A 379 12.58 -4.54 -15.96
C ASP A 379 11.45 -3.61 -15.53
N THR A 380 11.78 -2.37 -15.15
CA THR A 380 10.80 -1.41 -14.67
C THR A 380 9.74 -1.13 -15.74
N PRO A 381 8.48 -1.56 -15.55
CA PRO A 381 7.46 -1.38 -16.57
C PRO A 381 6.99 0.06 -16.66
N GLU A 382 6.45 0.42 -17.82
CA GLU A 382 5.60 1.58 -17.96
C GLU A 382 4.37 1.41 -17.08
N MET A 383 4.05 2.39 -16.26
CA MET A 383 2.91 2.33 -15.36
C MET A 383 2.17 3.67 -15.31
N LEU A 384 0.86 3.61 -15.52
CA LEU A 384 -0.06 4.72 -15.29
C LEU A 384 -0.68 4.65 -13.89
N GLY A 385 -0.97 3.47 -13.37
CA GLY A 385 -1.64 3.21 -12.09
C GLY A 385 -1.28 4.20 -10.98
N TRP A 386 -0.52 3.76 -9.99
CA TRP A 386 -0.16 4.64 -8.85
C TRP A 386 0.71 5.83 -9.22
N THR A 387 1.58 5.70 -10.24
CA THR A 387 2.47 6.82 -10.63
C THR A 387 1.67 7.99 -11.16
N ALA A 388 0.73 7.75 -12.08
CA ALA A 388 -0.15 8.78 -12.59
C ALA A 388 -1.09 9.32 -11.48
N GLY A 389 -1.60 8.43 -10.63
CA GLY A 389 -2.49 8.80 -9.53
C GLY A 389 -1.84 9.78 -8.56
N VAL A 390 -0.68 9.45 -8.06
CA VAL A 390 0.06 10.29 -7.09
C VAL A 390 0.58 11.58 -7.76
N TYR A 391 1.07 11.49 -9.00
CA TYR A 391 1.48 12.67 -9.77
C TYR A 391 0.32 13.66 -9.94
N MET A 392 -0.87 13.19 -10.36
CA MET A 392 -2.04 14.05 -10.56
C MET A 392 -2.57 14.63 -9.24
N HIS A 393 -2.50 13.86 -8.16
CA HIS A 393 -2.87 14.33 -6.84
C HIS A 393 -1.95 15.47 -6.35
N PHE A 394 -0.65 15.36 -6.57
CA PHE A 394 0.31 16.40 -6.16
C PHE A 394 0.28 17.65 -7.06
N LYS A 395 -0.30 17.57 -8.25
CA LYS A 395 -0.46 18.71 -9.19
C LYS A 395 -1.72 19.54 -8.94
N GLN A 396 -2.61 19.14 -8.00
CA GLN A 396 -3.74 19.93 -7.57
C GLN A 396 -3.29 21.11 -6.68
#